data_5658898f29fb8a08871f314894a4a83c
#
_entry.id   5658898f29fb8a08871f314894a4a83c
#
_cell.length_a   1.000
_cell.length_b   1.000
_cell.length_c   1.000
_cell.angle_alpha   90.00
_cell.angle_beta   90.00
_cell.angle_gamma   90.00
#
_symmetry.space_group_name_H-M   'P 1'
#
loop_
_entity.id
_entity.type
_entity.pdbx_description
1 polymer ?
#
loop_
_entity_poly.entity_id
_entity_poly.type
_entity_poly.pdbx_seq_one_letter_code
_entity_poly.pdbx_strand_id
1 'polypeptide(L)'
;GKLIEEHVGRIATEETNLSVAHMVAPPGWSEPHQNPEFDEYTLMMSGRKQIEINGETVTLKSGESLLVRKGVRVQYSNPFEEEAEYWSICIPAFSPESVNRENDSST
;
A
#
# COMPACT_ATOMS: atom_id res chain seq x y z
N GLY A 1 -6.87 -11.32 7.47
CA GLY A 1 -6.56 -10.26 6.60
C GLY A 1 -5.34 -9.45 6.98
N LYS A 2 -5.17 -8.38 6.27
CA LYS A 2 -4.06 -7.48 6.50
C LYS A 2 -4.30 -6.61 7.73
N LEU A 3 -3.27 -6.49 8.59
CA LEU A 3 -3.30 -5.59 9.72
C LEU A 3 -2.94 -4.18 9.24
N ILE A 4 -3.74 -3.20 9.63
CA ILE A 4 -3.49 -1.80 9.29
C ILE A 4 -3.67 -0.98 10.57
N GLU A 5 -2.61 -0.27 10.97
CA GLU A 5 -2.64 0.61 12.13
C GLU A 5 -2.27 2.02 11.66
N GLU A 6 -3.28 2.87 11.55
CA GLU A 6 -3.03 4.27 11.19
C GLU A 6 -2.51 5.02 12.41
N HIS A 7 -1.35 5.63 12.28
CA HIS A 7 -0.75 6.41 13.36
C HIS A 7 -0.95 7.90 13.16
N VAL A 8 -0.97 8.34 11.93
CA VAL A 8 -1.25 9.73 11.54
C VAL A 8 -2.18 9.67 10.35
N GLY A 9 -3.22 10.49 10.35
CA GLY A 9 -4.15 10.53 9.23
C GLY A 9 -5.54 10.99 9.64
N ARG A 10 -6.47 10.79 8.74
CA ARG A 10 -7.82 11.37 8.90
C ARG A 10 -8.55 10.84 10.12
N ILE A 11 -8.34 9.58 10.48
CA ILE A 11 -9.01 8.96 11.62
C ILE A 11 -8.19 9.15 12.90
N ALA A 12 -6.90 8.83 12.85
CA ALA A 12 -6.07 8.83 14.05
C ALA A 12 -5.81 10.23 14.60
N THR A 13 -5.57 11.23 13.73
CA THR A 13 -5.16 12.56 14.16
C THR A 13 -5.88 13.69 13.43
N GLU A 14 -6.92 13.37 12.66
CA GLU A 14 -7.66 14.35 11.84
C GLU A 14 -6.74 15.11 10.88
N GLU A 15 -5.69 14.45 10.43
CA GLU A 15 -4.71 15.02 9.51
C GLU A 15 -5.14 14.72 8.07
N THR A 16 -5.10 15.74 7.20
CA THR A 16 -5.46 15.56 5.79
C THR A 16 -4.27 15.68 4.85
N ASN A 17 -3.12 16.18 5.33
CA ASN A 17 -1.94 16.40 4.49
C ASN A 17 -1.18 15.10 4.22
N LEU A 18 -1.14 14.22 5.21
CA LEU A 18 -0.46 12.94 5.04
C LEU A 18 -1.05 11.92 6.00
N SER A 19 -0.83 10.65 5.70
CA SER A 19 -1.13 9.58 6.62
C SER A 19 0.09 8.67 6.75
N VAL A 20 0.24 8.06 7.93
CA VAL A 20 1.32 7.12 8.24
C VAL A 20 0.69 5.92 8.90
N ALA A 21 0.87 4.75 8.30
CA ALA A 21 0.27 3.53 8.79
C ALA A 21 1.29 2.40 8.85
N HIS A 22 1.23 1.64 9.92
CA HIS A 22 2.00 0.40 10.07
C HIS A 22 1.13 -0.74 9.55
N MET A 23 1.73 -1.61 8.74
CA MET A 23 0.98 -2.67 8.07
C MET A 23 1.69 -4.01 8.19
N VAL A 24 0.88 -5.07 8.32
CA VAL A 24 1.37 -6.44 8.24
C VAL A 24 0.46 -7.19 7.27
N ALA A 25 1.03 -7.62 6.16
CA ALA A 25 0.29 -8.37 5.15
C ALA A 25 0.64 -9.86 5.27
N PRO A 26 -0.36 -10.74 5.42
CA PRO A 26 -0.09 -12.17 5.55
C PRO A 26 0.37 -12.78 4.23
N PRO A 27 0.97 -13.98 4.27
CA PRO A 27 1.30 -14.72 3.05
C PRO A 27 0.05 -14.90 2.19
N GLY A 28 0.22 -14.74 0.89
CA GLY A 28 -0.88 -14.91 -0.06
C GLY A 28 -1.83 -13.72 -0.18
N TRP A 29 -1.60 -12.67 0.59
CA TRP A 29 -2.44 -11.48 0.52
C TRP A 29 -2.25 -10.75 -0.81
N SER A 30 -3.36 -10.26 -1.36
CA SER A 30 -3.32 -9.35 -2.50
C SER A 30 -4.56 -8.46 -2.46
N GLU A 31 -4.48 -7.35 -3.14
CA GLU A 31 -5.63 -6.46 -3.30
C GLU A 31 -5.81 -6.15 -4.78
N PRO A 32 -7.00 -5.64 -5.18
CA PRO A 32 -7.23 -5.28 -6.57
C PRO A 32 -6.27 -4.18 -7.02
N HIS A 33 -6.09 -4.05 -8.32
CA HIS A 33 -5.39 -2.90 -8.88
C HIS A 33 -6.11 -1.63 -8.45
N GLN A 34 -5.35 -0.57 -8.29
CA GLN A 34 -5.90 0.71 -7.87
C GLN A 34 -5.17 1.83 -8.58
N ASN A 35 -5.79 3.00 -8.57
CA ASN A 35 -5.23 4.19 -9.20
C ASN A 35 -5.35 5.34 -8.20
N PRO A 36 -4.47 5.35 -7.18
CA PRO A 36 -4.65 6.27 -6.05
C PRO A 36 -4.45 7.73 -6.42
N GLU A 37 -5.15 8.60 -5.69
CA GLU A 37 -5.02 10.04 -5.82
C GLU A 37 -4.02 10.60 -4.79
N PHE A 38 -3.11 9.76 -4.31
CA PHE A 38 -2.06 10.16 -3.39
C PHE A 38 -0.75 9.50 -3.79
N ASP A 39 0.36 10.15 -3.43
CA ASP A 39 1.67 9.53 -3.52
C ASP A 39 1.80 8.57 -2.35
N GLU A 40 2.32 7.38 -2.58
CA GLU A 40 2.50 6.42 -1.50
C GLU A 40 3.94 5.95 -1.42
N TYR A 41 4.55 6.15 -0.25
CA TYR A 41 5.86 5.60 0.09
C TYR A 41 5.65 4.32 0.86
N THR A 42 6.34 3.24 0.47
CA THR A 42 6.40 2.01 1.24
C THR A 42 7.80 1.84 1.80
N LEU A 43 7.92 1.66 3.11
CA LEU A 43 9.19 1.45 3.80
C LEU A 43 9.17 0.04 4.39
N MET A 44 9.93 -0.89 3.77
CA MET A 44 9.91 -2.30 4.19
C MET A 44 10.73 -2.52 5.45
N MET A 45 10.10 -3.14 6.44
CA MET A 45 10.75 -3.52 7.70
C MET A 45 11.22 -4.96 7.65
N SER A 46 10.34 -5.89 7.27
CA SER A 46 10.68 -7.31 7.19
C SER A 46 9.81 -8.00 6.15
N GLY A 47 10.29 -9.13 5.66
CA GLY A 47 9.61 -9.85 4.59
C GLY A 47 9.80 -9.17 3.25
N ARG A 48 8.92 -9.51 2.32
CA ARG A 48 8.96 -8.97 0.96
C ARG A 48 7.56 -8.57 0.53
N LYS A 49 7.49 -7.58 -0.33
CA LYS A 49 6.22 -7.11 -0.89
C LYS A 49 6.39 -6.99 -2.40
N GLN A 50 5.41 -7.49 -3.14
CA GLN A 50 5.43 -7.37 -4.59
C GLN A 50 4.56 -6.21 -5.01
N ILE A 51 5.08 -5.40 -5.91
CA ILE A 51 4.38 -4.21 -6.40
C ILE A 51 4.39 -4.26 -7.92
N GLU A 52 3.21 -4.29 -8.52
CA GLU A 52 3.09 -4.23 -9.98
C GLU A 52 2.76 -2.80 -10.37
N ILE A 53 3.58 -2.22 -11.24
CA ILE A 53 3.41 -0.85 -11.72
C ILE A 53 3.43 -0.88 -13.23
N ASN A 54 2.31 -0.53 -13.86
CA ASN A 54 2.21 -0.49 -15.33
C ASN A 54 2.69 -1.78 -15.99
N GLY A 55 2.34 -2.92 -15.40
CA GLY A 55 2.69 -4.23 -15.94
C GLY A 55 4.07 -4.74 -15.55
N GLU A 56 4.87 -3.93 -14.87
CA GLU A 56 6.19 -4.36 -14.39
C GLU A 56 6.11 -4.69 -12.91
N THR A 57 6.82 -5.72 -12.50
CA THR A 57 6.80 -6.21 -11.13
C THR A 57 8.09 -5.85 -10.42
N VAL A 58 7.95 -5.25 -9.24
CA VAL A 58 9.07 -4.93 -8.35
C VAL A 58 8.90 -5.72 -7.07
N THR A 59 9.97 -6.36 -6.60
CA THR A 59 9.98 -7.01 -5.28
C THR A 59 10.73 -6.11 -4.32
N LEU A 60 10.04 -5.63 -3.31
CA LEU A 60 10.61 -4.75 -2.30
C LEU A 60 10.99 -5.58 -1.08
N LYS A 61 12.24 -5.47 -0.65
CA LYS A 61 12.80 -6.27 0.45
C LYS A 61 13.05 -5.41 1.68
N SER A 62 13.32 -6.08 2.79
CA SER A 62 13.64 -5.42 4.06
C SER A 62 14.71 -4.34 3.88
N GLY A 63 14.45 -3.17 4.43
CA GLY A 63 15.37 -2.03 4.34
C GLY A 63 15.23 -1.20 3.08
N GLU A 64 14.39 -1.62 2.14
CA GLU A 64 14.16 -0.89 0.89
C GLU A 64 12.89 -0.07 0.97
N SER A 65 12.81 0.95 0.14
CA SER A 65 11.63 1.80 0.04
C SER A 65 11.30 2.08 -1.42
N LEU A 66 10.04 2.43 -1.67
CA LEU A 66 9.57 2.72 -3.01
C LEU A 66 8.50 3.81 -2.93
N LEU A 67 8.55 4.74 -3.87
CA LEU A 67 7.51 5.74 -4.06
C LEU A 67 6.70 5.40 -5.30
N VAL A 68 5.39 5.29 -5.13
CA VAL A 68 4.45 5.20 -6.25
C VAL A 68 3.70 6.52 -6.30
N ARG A 69 3.81 7.22 -7.42
CA ARG A 69 3.18 8.53 -7.59
C ARG A 69 1.67 8.37 -7.78
N LYS A 70 0.94 9.39 -7.39
CA LYS A 70 -0.52 9.45 -7.61
C LYS A 70 -0.81 9.31 -9.10
N GLY A 71 -1.93 8.68 -9.41
CA GLY A 71 -2.35 8.49 -10.80
C GLY A 71 -1.71 7.30 -11.50
N VAL A 72 -0.79 6.60 -10.85
CA VAL A 72 -0.18 5.41 -11.41
C VAL A 72 -1.01 4.18 -11.03
N ARG A 73 -1.30 3.34 -12.02
CA ARG A 73 -2.03 2.09 -11.76
C ARG A 73 -1.08 1.10 -11.09
N VAL A 74 -1.47 0.61 -9.92
CA VAL A 74 -0.59 -0.21 -9.09
C VAL A 74 -1.37 -1.34 -8.43
N GLN A 75 -0.71 -2.48 -8.21
CA GLN A 75 -1.26 -3.57 -7.41
C GLN A 75 -0.21 -4.00 -6.39
N TYR A 76 -0.64 -4.09 -5.13
CA TYR A 76 0.21 -4.56 -4.04
C TYR A 76 -0.18 -5.98 -3.66
N SER A 77 0.81 -6.83 -3.38
CA SER A 77 0.55 -8.20 -2.99
C SER A 77 1.71 -8.76 -2.19
N ASN A 78 1.42 -9.86 -1.48
CA ASN A 78 2.46 -10.66 -0.81
C ASN A 78 2.30 -12.11 -1.27
N PRO A 79 2.90 -12.48 -2.41
CA PRO A 79 2.82 -13.86 -2.90
C PRO A 79 3.84 -14.80 -2.24
N PHE A 80 4.58 -14.29 -1.25
CA PHE A 80 5.64 -15.04 -0.59
C PHE A 80 5.11 -15.80 0.62
N GLU A 81 5.97 -16.61 1.24
CA GLU A 81 5.54 -17.52 2.32
C GLU A 81 5.65 -16.90 3.72
N GLU A 82 6.17 -15.69 3.84
CA GLU A 82 6.31 -15.01 5.13
C GLU A 82 5.51 -13.71 5.14
N GLU A 83 5.22 -13.23 6.33
CA GLU A 83 4.53 -11.95 6.48
C GLU A 83 5.41 -10.81 5.96
N ALA A 84 4.76 -9.78 5.44
CA ALA A 84 5.41 -8.55 5.03
C ALA A 84 5.02 -7.45 6.02
N GLU A 85 6.01 -6.86 6.69
CA GLU A 85 5.79 -5.77 7.61
C GLU A 85 6.40 -4.51 7.04
N TYR A 86 5.62 -3.42 7.02
CA TYR A 86 6.07 -2.19 6.39
C TYR A 86 5.29 -0.98 6.91
N TRP A 87 5.83 0.20 6.64
CA TRP A 87 5.14 1.46 6.85
C TRP A 87 4.68 2.00 5.50
N SER A 88 3.49 2.56 5.48
CA SER A 88 2.91 3.21 4.30
C SER A 88 2.66 4.67 4.64
N ILE A 89 3.20 5.57 3.81
CA ILE A 89 3.01 7.02 3.97
C ILE A 89 2.32 7.51 2.72
N CYS A 90 1.14 8.11 2.88
CA CYS A 90 0.35 8.65 1.77
C CYS A 90 0.28 10.18 1.86
N ILE A 91 0.48 10.84 0.74
CA ILE A 91 0.42 12.31 0.63
C ILE A 91 -0.44 12.67 -0.59
N PRO A 92 -1.62 13.28 -0.41
CA PRO A 92 -2.29 13.59 0.86
C PRO A 92 -2.72 12.33 1.60
N ALA A 93 -3.30 12.52 2.78
CA ALA A 93 -3.68 11.42 3.65
C ALA A 93 -4.62 10.43 2.96
N PHE A 94 -4.42 9.14 3.23
CA PHE A 94 -5.26 8.08 2.72
C PHE A 94 -6.73 8.31 3.10
N SER A 95 -7.62 8.03 2.16
CA SER A 95 -9.04 7.88 2.42
C SER A 95 -9.56 6.77 1.52
N PRO A 96 -10.62 6.06 1.92
CA PRO A 96 -11.19 5.00 1.08
C PRO A 96 -11.60 5.52 -0.30
N GLU A 97 -12.08 6.76 -0.37
CA GLU A 97 -12.53 7.35 -1.63
C GLU A 97 -11.39 7.64 -2.60
N SER A 98 -10.19 7.90 -2.09
CA SER A 98 -9.06 8.31 -2.92
C SER A 98 -8.23 7.16 -3.46
N VAL A 99 -8.52 5.93 -3.06
CA VAL A 99 -7.77 4.75 -3.51
C VAL A 99 -8.10 4.38 -4.94
N ASN A 100 -9.35 4.53 -5.33
CA ASN A 100 -9.84 4.19 -6.67
C ASN A 100 -9.53 2.74 -7.04
N ARG A 101 -9.91 1.81 -6.19
CA ARG A 101 -9.72 0.39 -6.44
C ARG A 101 -10.57 -0.06 -7.60
N GLU A 102 -9.98 -0.84 -8.49
CA GLU A 102 -10.73 -1.42 -9.60
C GLU A 102 -11.69 -2.46 -9.05
N ASN A 103 -12.88 -2.52 -9.64
CA ASN A 103 -13.84 -3.52 -9.27
C ASN A 103 -13.44 -4.84 -9.93
N ASP A 104 -12.88 -5.76 -9.14
CA ASP A 104 -12.45 -7.05 -9.63
C ASP A 104 -13.55 -8.10 -9.64
N SER A 105 -14.74 -7.73 -9.21
CA SER A 105 -15.87 -8.66 -9.25
C SER A 105 -16.27 -8.97 -10.67
N SER A 106 -16.01 -8.08 -11.57
CA SER A 106 -16.19 -8.26 -13.01
C SER A 106 -17.53 -8.88 -13.39
N THR A 107 -18.44 -8.80 -12.56
CA THR A 107 -19.76 -9.39 -12.80
C THR A 107 -20.71 -8.33 -13.19
#